data_0e00fa5a3df1e930fa5cf825b28e4e44
#
_entry.id   0e00fa5a3df1e930fa5cf825b28e4e44
#
_cell.length_a   1.000
_cell.length_b   1.000
_cell.length_c   1.000
_cell.angle_alpha   90.00
_cell.angle_beta   90.00
_cell.angle_gamma   90.00
#
_symmetry.space_group_name_H-M   'P 1'
#
loop_
_entity.id
_entity.type
_entity.pdbx_description
1 polymer ?
#
loop_
_entity_poly.entity_id
_entity_poly.type
_entity_poly.pdbx_seq_one_letter_code
_entity_poly.pdbx_strand_id
1 'polypeptide(L)'
;DQVSQSFLQNYPRTVIPNGIDRTIFRPQSSSLREKYHLEDKKIVLGVANAWNARKGLPDLLTLAGRLGSDYQVVLIGLIEKQLPNIPSNVLGLLRTANQIELAQWYSTADVFVNPTYEETFGLTTVEAQACGTPVVVYETDGCPETVAPGNGRLIPQGDMQALENAVRDVADSNWRADPKKMVRFDKDTVYQGYVKLYENVLSTLGKGRVMAT
;
A
#
# COMPACT_ATOMS: atom_id res chain seq x y z
N ASP A 1 -3.92 -11.68 -16.60
CA ASP A 1 -3.11 -10.86 -17.52
C ASP A 1 -3.95 -10.46 -18.74
N GLN A 2 -4.46 -9.22 -18.76
CA GLN A 2 -5.31 -8.70 -19.85
C GLN A 2 -4.55 -8.61 -21.18
N VAL A 3 -3.23 -8.42 -21.15
CA VAL A 3 -2.41 -8.33 -22.37
C VAL A 3 -2.34 -9.67 -23.09
N SER A 4 -2.38 -10.80 -22.35
CA SER A 4 -2.38 -12.14 -22.95
C SER A 4 -3.66 -12.47 -23.74
N GLN A 5 -4.72 -11.69 -23.53
CA GLN A 5 -6.01 -11.84 -24.24
C GLN A 5 -6.24 -10.74 -25.28
N SER A 6 -5.23 -9.90 -25.55
CA SER A 6 -5.29 -8.79 -26.50
C SER A 6 -4.52 -9.08 -27.79
N PHE A 7 -4.59 -8.16 -28.76
CA PHE A 7 -3.80 -8.22 -29.99
C PHE A 7 -2.27 -8.17 -29.74
N LEU A 8 -1.84 -7.80 -28.51
CA LEU A 8 -0.44 -7.79 -28.09
C LEU A 8 0.06 -9.15 -27.56
N GLN A 9 -0.79 -10.20 -27.54
CA GLN A 9 -0.46 -11.50 -26.96
C GLN A 9 0.83 -12.14 -27.50
N ASN A 10 1.18 -11.89 -28.76
CA ASN A 10 2.33 -12.48 -29.43
C ASN A 10 3.63 -11.67 -29.26
N TYR A 11 3.59 -10.52 -28.60
CA TYR A 11 4.78 -9.72 -28.35
C TYR A 11 5.44 -10.09 -27.01
N PRO A 12 6.80 -10.05 -26.95
CA PRO A 12 7.50 -10.20 -25.67
C PRO A 12 7.03 -9.18 -24.64
N ARG A 13 6.84 -9.64 -23.41
CA ARG A 13 6.34 -8.80 -22.31
C ARG A 13 7.28 -8.83 -21.13
N THR A 14 7.50 -7.69 -20.55
CA THR A 14 8.26 -7.54 -19.30
C THR A 14 7.43 -6.71 -18.33
N VAL A 15 7.22 -7.25 -17.12
CA VAL A 15 6.56 -6.52 -16.04
C VAL A 15 7.63 -5.85 -15.20
N ILE A 16 7.57 -4.52 -15.10
CA ILE A 16 8.42 -3.72 -14.21
C ILE A 16 7.48 -3.02 -13.23
N PRO A 17 7.58 -3.30 -11.93
CA PRO A 17 6.69 -2.71 -10.92
C PRO A 17 6.97 -1.21 -10.75
N ASN A 18 6.06 -0.51 -10.09
CA ASN A 18 6.34 0.86 -9.64
C ASN A 18 7.35 0.84 -8.48
N GLY A 19 8.21 1.86 -8.44
CA GLY A 19 9.19 2.05 -7.39
C GLY A 19 8.76 3.10 -6.36
N ILE A 20 9.25 2.95 -5.12
CA ILE A 20 9.12 3.92 -4.04
C ILE A 20 10.50 4.46 -3.64
N ASP A 21 10.52 5.65 -3.06
CA ASP A 21 11.73 6.22 -2.48
C ASP A 21 11.98 5.65 -1.08
N ARG A 22 12.83 4.63 -0.97
CA ARG A 22 13.18 4.00 0.30
C ARG A 22 14.12 4.84 1.19
N THR A 23 14.59 5.98 0.71
CA THR A 23 15.27 6.95 1.59
C THR A 23 14.26 7.70 2.45
N ILE A 24 13.01 7.83 1.99
CA ILE A 24 11.88 8.44 2.68
C ILE A 24 11.05 7.35 3.38
N PHE A 25 10.54 6.37 2.62
CA PHE A 25 9.70 5.30 3.15
C PHE A 25 10.56 4.19 3.78
N ARG A 26 10.87 4.38 5.04
CA ARG A 26 11.62 3.49 5.93
C ARG A 26 11.14 3.66 7.37
N PRO A 27 11.43 2.76 8.29
CA PRO A 27 11.07 2.94 9.69
C PRO A 27 11.62 4.26 10.23
N GLN A 28 10.73 5.05 10.85
CA GLN A 28 11.02 6.37 11.40
C GLN A 28 10.42 6.50 12.80
N SER A 29 11.10 7.20 13.69
CA SER A 29 10.52 7.66 14.93
C SER A 29 9.60 8.86 14.69
N SER A 30 8.54 8.99 15.46
CA SER A 30 7.62 10.12 15.40
C SER A 30 6.97 10.39 16.75
N SER A 31 6.49 11.61 16.94
CA SER A 31 5.66 12.02 18.07
C SER A 31 4.17 12.07 17.71
N LEU A 32 3.75 11.35 16.68
CA LEU A 32 2.35 11.38 16.24
C LEU A 32 1.39 10.78 17.26
N ARG A 33 1.82 9.76 18.03
CA ARG A 33 1.00 9.21 19.10
C ARG A 33 0.72 10.25 20.18
N GLU A 34 1.75 10.96 20.64
CA GLU A 34 1.60 12.03 21.63
C GLU A 34 0.79 13.22 21.06
N LYS A 35 1.11 13.63 19.84
CA LYS A 35 0.43 14.76 19.19
C LYS A 35 -1.09 14.57 19.05
N TYR A 36 -1.53 13.33 18.85
CA TYR A 36 -2.94 12.99 18.62
C TYR A 36 -3.58 12.21 19.78
N HIS A 37 -2.89 12.08 20.92
CA HIS A 37 -3.34 11.35 22.11
C HIS A 37 -3.73 9.90 21.83
N LEU A 38 -2.83 9.18 21.15
CA LEU A 38 -3.00 7.80 20.68
C LEU A 38 -2.03 6.80 21.34
N GLU A 39 -1.42 7.16 22.48
CA GLU A 39 -0.38 6.37 23.15
C GLU A 39 -0.89 4.96 23.50
N ASP A 40 -2.12 4.88 24.02
CA ASP A 40 -2.75 3.64 24.47
C ASP A 40 -3.64 2.98 23.39
N LYS A 41 -3.56 3.43 22.12
CA LYS A 41 -4.39 2.93 21.03
C LYS A 41 -3.63 2.02 20.07
N LYS A 42 -4.29 0.99 19.55
CA LYS A 42 -3.88 0.28 18.36
C LYS A 42 -4.29 1.09 17.13
N ILE A 43 -3.31 1.53 16.34
CA ILE A 43 -3.56 2.39 15.18
C ILE A 43 -3.77 1.56 13.93
N VAL A 44 -4.96 1.65 13.35
CA VAL A 44 -5.35 1.06 12.07
C VAL A 44 -5.33 2.18 11.02
N LEU A 45 -4.36 2.14 10.13
CA LEU A 45 -4.11 3.23 9.17
C LEU A 45 -4.66 2.88 7.79
N GLY A 46 -5.43 3.80 7.21
CA GLY A 46 -5.81 3.80 5.79
C GLY A 46 -5.29 5.05 5.10
N VAL A 47 -4.71 4.91 3.91
CA VAL A 47 -4.20 6.02 3.10
C VAL A 47 -4.69 5.91 1.66
N ALA A 48 -5.29 6.97 1.15
CA ALA A 48 -5.66 7.09 -0.26
C ALA A 48 -5.43 8.53 -0.75
N ASN A 49 -5.28 8.70 -2.06
CA ASN A 49 -5.25 10.05 -2.63
C ASN A 49 -6.63 10.73 -2.59
N ALA A 50 -7.70 9.92 -2.75
CA ALA A 50 -9.08 10.35 -2.59
C ALA A 50 -9.94 9.15 -2.19
N TRP A 51 -10.59 9.25 -1.03
CA TRP A 51 -11.45 8.19 -0.51
C TRP A 51 -12.81 8.16 -1.22
N ASN A 52 -13.23 6.97 -1.60
CA ASN A 52 -14.56 6.68 -2.18
C ASN A 52 -14.92 5.19 -1.92
N ALA A 53 -16.08 4.75 -2.41
CA ALA A 53 -16.51 3.36 -2.24
C ALA A 53 -15.53 2.36 -2.88
N ARG A 54 -14.96 2.70 -4.05
CA ARG A 54 -13.99 1.86 -4.76
C ARG A 54 -12.69 1.68 -3.97
N LYS A 55 -12.29 2.66 -3.17
CA LYS A 55 -11.13 2.58 -2.26
C LYS A 55 -11.47 1.98 -0.90
N GLY A 56 -12.71 1.48 -0.72
CA GLY A 56 -13.13 0.78 0.49
C GLY A 56 -13.39 1.69 1.69
N LEU A 57 -13.71 2.98 1.48
CA LEU A 57 -14.07 3.87 2.59
C LEU A 57 -15.23 3.31 3.45
N PRO A 58 -16.34 2.79 2.88
CA PRO A 58 -17.42 2.22 3.68
C PRO A 58 -16.97 1.07 4.57
N ASP A 59 -16.05 0.24 4.08
CA ASP A 59 -15.53 -0.92 4.81
C ASP A 59 -14.66 -0.48 5.99
N LEU A 60 -13.82 0.56 5.81
CA LEU A 60 -13.03 1.12 6.91
C LEU A 60 -13.89 1.79 7.98
N LEU A 61 -14.95 2.48 7.59
CA LEU A 61 -15.90 3.05 8.55
C LEU A 61 -16.67 1.96 9.31
N THR A 62 -17.09 0.90 8.62
CA THR A 62 -17.73 -0.26 9.24
C THR A 62 -16.75 -0.98 10.18
N LEU A 63 -15.50 -1.18 9.76
CA LEU A 63 -14.45 -1.76 10.57
C LEU A 63 -14.24 -0.93 11.85
N ALA A 64 -14.15 0.40 11.74
CA ALA A 64 -14.00 1.28 12.89
C ALA A 64 -15.14 1.07 13.93
N GLY A 65 -16.38 0.89 13.47
CA GLY A 65 -17.51 0.60 14.35
C GLY A 65 -17.43 -0.77 15.05
N ARG A 66 -16.68 -1.74 14.49
CA ARG A 66 -16.55 -3.10 15.05
C ARG A 66 -15.36 -3.26 16.00
N LEU A 67 -14.28 -2.50 15.81
CA LEU A 67 -13.02 -2.69 16.52
C LEU A 67 -13.07 -2.33 18.02
N GLY A 68 -13.93 -1.40 18.43
CA GLY A 68 -14.02 -0.97 19.82
C GLY A 68 -13.00 0.11 20.22
N SER A 69 -13.01 0.48 21.50
CA SER A 69 -12.30 1.66 22.01
C SER A 69 -10.79 1.55 22.07
N ASP A 70 -10.22 0.35 22.05
CA ASP A 70 -8.77 0.13 22.14
C ASP A 70 -8.06 0.42 20.81
N TYR A 71 -8.86 0.56 19.74
CA TYR A 71 -8.37 0.85 18.39
C TYR A 71 -8.71 2.27 17.98
N GLN A 72 -7.80 2.86 17.19
CA GLN A 72 -8.04 4.11 16.49
C GLN A 72 -7.85 3.91 15.01
N VAL A 73 -8.91 4.07 14.24
CA VAL A 73 -8.80 4.13 12.78
C VAL A 73 -8.36 5.54 12.39
N VAL A 74 -7.31 5.62 11.58
CA VAL A 74 -6.78 6.88 11.04
C VAL A 74 -6.89 6.82 9.50
N LEU A 75 -7.57 7.80 8.91
CA LEU A 75 -7.77 7.91 7.47
C LEU A 75 -7.08 9.15 6.93
N ILE A 76 -6.10 8.98 6.04
CA ILE A 76 -5.40 10.07 5.36
C ILE A 76 -5.87 10.15 3.91
N GLY A 77 -6.16 11.35 3.41
CA GLY A 77 -6.62 11.60 2.05
C GLY A 77 -8.12 11.80 1.93
N LEU A 78 -8.79 12.16 3.02
CA LEU A 78 -10.19 12.61 2.98
C LEU A 78 -10.29 13.98 2.31
N ILE A 79 -11.45 14.30 1.78
CA ILE A 79 -11.79 15.64 1.31
C ILE A 79 -12.66 16.36 2.36
N GLU A 80 -12.67 17.68 2.35
CA GLU A 80 -13.41 18.49 3.34
C GLU A 80 -14.88 18.09 3.48
N LYS A 81 -15.55 17.75 2.38
CA LYS A 81 -16.94 17.30 2.37
C LYS A 81 -17.18 15.98 3.11
N GLN A 82 -16.16 15.17 3.32
CA GLN A 82 -16.25 13.89 4.00
C GLN A 82 -16.09 14.03 5.51
N LEU A 83 -15.30 15.00 5.98
CA LEU A 83 -14.99 15.17 7.41
C LEU A 83 -16.23 15.23 8.31
N PRO A 84 -17.31 15.96 7.98
CA PRO A 84 -18.50 16.00 8.85
C PRO A 84 -19.22 14.66 8.99
N ASN A 85 -18.97 13.72 8.06
CA ASN A 85 -19.63 12.42 8.03
C ASN A 85 -18.74 11.29 8.60
N ILE A 86 -17.52 11.62 9.05
CA ILE A 86 -16.61 10.65 9.66
C ILE A 86 -17.03 10.45 11.12
N PRO A 87 -17.21 9.19 11.58
CA PRO A 87 -17.54 8.89 12.97
C PRO A 87 -16.46 9.43 13.94
N SER A 88 -16.87 9.80 15.15
CA SER A 88 -15.97 10.38 16.17
C SER A 88 -14.82 9.45 16.61
N ASN A 89 -14.97 8.14 16.41
CA ASN A 89 -13.93 7.14 16.67
C ASN A 89 -12.96 6.94 15.48
N VAL A 90 -13.03 7.78 14.45
CA VAL A 90 -12.12 7.80 13.31
C VAL A 90 -11.40 9.14 13.27
N LEU A 91 -10.07 9.12 13.24
CA LEU A 91 -9.27 10.32 12.99
C LEU A 91 -9.15 10.55 11.48
N GLY A 92 -9.84 11.55 10.98
CA GLY A 92 -9.82 11.92 9.57
C GLY A 92 -8.82 13.05 9.27
N LEU A 93 -7.89 12.82 8.34
CA LEU A 93 -6.92 13.80 7.89
C LEU A 93 -7.07 14.05 6.38
N LEU A 94 -7.04 15.31 5.96
CA LEU A 94 -7.10 15.67 4.55
C LEU A 94 -5.83 15.21 3.81
N ARG A 95 -4.67 15.50 4.38
CA ARG A 95 -3.34 15.15 3.84
C ARG A 95 -2.28 15.29 4.92
N THR A 96 -1.12 14.73 4.68
CA THR A 96 0.10 15.02 5.43
C THR A 96 0.80 16.27 4.88
N ALA A 97 1.64 16.91 5.66
CA ALA A 97 2.41 18.07 5.22
C ALA A 97 3.41 17.70 4.11
N ASN A 98 3.95 16.49 4.16
CA ASN A 98 4.93 15.97 3.19
C ASN A 98 5.03 14.44 3.29
N GLN A 99 5.87 13.84 2.45
CA GLN A 99 6.11 12.39 2.43
C GLN A 99 6.81 11.88 3.70
N ILE A 100 7.57 12.70 4.40
CA ILE A 100 8.22 12.29 5.66
C ILE A 100 7.16 12.09 6.74
N GLU A 101 6.21 13.01 6.88
CA GLU A 101 5.08 12.84 7.81
C GLU A 101 4.23 11.63 7.44
N LEU A 102 4.04 11.36 6.15
CA LEU A 102 3.35 10.15 5.70
C LEU A 102 4.11 8.88 6.12
N ALA A 103 5.43 8.85 5.93
CA ALA A 103 6.28 7.74 6.37
C ALA A 103 6.27 7.57 7.91
N GLN A 104 6.17 8.66 8.66
CA GLN A 104 5.97 8.64 10.10
C GLN A 104 4.62 8.01 10.48
N TRP A 105 3.53 8.35 9.79
CA TRP A 105 2.23 7.72 9.99
C TRP A 105 2.28 6.22 9.72
N TYR A 106 2.89 5.79 8.60
CA TYR A 106 3.09 4.38 8.35
C TYR A 106 3.89 3.72 9.49
N SER A 107 5.01 4.30 9.89
CA SER A 107 5.87 3.72 10.95
C SER A 107 5.20 3.66 12.32
N THR A 108 4.26 4.56 12.59
CA THR A 108 3.52 4.68 13.86
C THR A 108 2.37 3.68 13.94
N ALA A 109 1.80 3.28 12.80
CA ALA A 109 0.66 2.38 12.73
C ALA A 109 1.01 0.96 13.19
N ASP A 110 0.04 0.28 13.79
CA ASP A 110 0.15 -1.14 14.16
C ASP A 110 -0.24 -2.04 12.98
N VAL A 111 -1.15 -1.57 12.13
CA VAL A 111 -1.54 -2.22 10.87
C VAL A 111 -1.96 -1.19 9.83
N PHE A 112 -1.57 -1.43 8.59
CA PHE A 112 -2.08 -0.68 7.43
C PHE A 112 -3.15 -1.51 6.72
N VAL A 113 -4.28 -0.89 6.39
CA VAL A 113 -5.42 -1.55 5.76
C VAL A 113 -5.71 -0.94 4.40
N ASN A 114 -5.74 -1.78 3.36
CA ASN A 114 -6.10 -1.39 2.01
C ASN A 114 -7.26 -2.26 1.47
N PRO A 115 -8.52 -1.91 1.78
CA PRO A 115 -9.70 -2.67 1.39
C PRO A 115 -10.23 -2.19 0.03
N THR A 116 -9.33 -1.97 -0.91
CA THR A 116 -9.70 -1.46 -2.24
C THR A 116 -10.38 -2.53 -3.09
N TYR A 117 -11.38 -2.12 -3.86
CA TYR A 117 -12.12 -2.96 -4.80
C TYR A 117 -11.51 -2.96 -6.20
N GLU A 118 -10.69 -1.96 -6.49
CA GLU A 118 -9.95 -1.83 -7.75
C GLU A 118 -8.61 -1.15 -7.49
N GLU A 119 -7.52 -1.79 -7.88
CA GLU A 119 -6.18 -1.26 -7.72
C GLU A 119 -5.23 -1.80 -8.79
N THR A 120 -4.52 -0.93 -9.47
CA THR A 120 -3.56 -1.35 -10.49
C THR A 120 -2.25 -1.85 -9.88
N PHE A 121 -1.82 -1.28 -8.76
CA PHE A 121 -0.58 -1.67 -8.10
C PHE A 121 -0.67 -1.56 -6.57
N GLY A 122 -1.03 -0.38 -6.01
CA GLY A 122 -1.11 -0.17 -4.57
C GLY A 122 0.19 0.32 -3.94
N LEU A 123 0.71 1.46 -4.40
CA LEU A 123 1.93 2.08 -3.84
C LEU A 123 1.87 2.23 -2.32
N THR A 124 0.73 2.64 -1.77
CA THR A 124 0.53 2.82 -0.32
C THR A 124 0.78 1.52 0.48
N THR A 125 0.44 0.36 -0.11
CA THR A 125 0.71 -0.95 0.48
C THR A 125 2.22 -1.24 0.53
N VAL A 126 2.96 -0.85 -0.51
CA VAL A 126 4.42 -1.01 -0.58
C VAL A 126 5.11 -0.06 0.42
N GLU A 127 4.66 1.20 0.47
CA GLU A 127 5.17 2.24 1.38
C GLU A 127 5.02 1.84 2.85
N ALA A 128 3.85 1.32 3.24
CA ALA A 128 3.58 0.86 4.60
C ALA A 128 4.55 -0.26 5.03
N GLN A 129 4.74 -1.28 4.20
CA GLN A 129 5.67 -2.37 4.48
C GLN A 129 7.13 -1.89 4.53
N ALA A 130 7.51 -0.95 3.66
CA ALA A 130 8.85 -0.35 3.67
C ALA A 130 9.11 0.44 4.96
N CYS A 131 8.07 0.98 5.59
CA CYS A 131 8.12 1.64 6.90
C CYS A 131 8.02 0.66 8.08
N GLY A 132 7.97 -0.65 7.84
CA GLY A 132 7.93 -1.68 8.88
C GLY A 132 6.52 -2.02 9.37
N THR A 133 5.47 -1.54 8.72
CA THR A 133 4.09 -1.74 9.12
C THR A 133 3.47 -2.91 8.36
N PRO A 134 2.94 -3.91 9.05
CA PRO A 134 2.25 -5.02 8.40
C PRO A 134 0.95 -4.56 7.76
N VAL A 135 0.54 -5.26 6.71
CA VAL A 135 -0.60 -4.85 5.89
C VAL A 135 -1.72 -5.89 5.87
N VAL A 136 -2.96 -5.44 5.84
CA VAL A 136 -4.15 -6.25 5.56
C VAL A 136 -4.80 -5.69 4.30
N VAL A 137 -4.92 -6.52 3.26
CA VAL A 137 -5.25 -6.07 1.91
C VAL A 137 -6.31 -6.99 1.31
N TYR A 138 -7.30 -6.42 0.62
CA TYR A 138 -8.20 -7.23 -0.20
C TYR A 138 -7.45 -7.88 -1.37
N GLU A 139 -7.75 -9.13 -1.64
CA GLU A 139 -7.20 -9.89 -2.77
C GLU A 139 -7.87 -9.41 -4.07
N THR A 140 -7.38 -8.28 -4.58
CA THR A 140 -7.94 -7.55 -5.72
C THR A 140 -6.83 -7.16 -6.69
N ASP A 141 -7.00 -7.46 -7.98
CA ASP A 141 -6.14 -7.01 -9.10
C ASP A 141 -4.63 -7.12 -8.80
N GLY A 142 -3.92 -5.98 -8.80
CA GLY A 142 -2.49 -5.90 -8.52
C GLY A 142 -2.10 -5.93 -7.04
N CYS A 143 -3.05 -5.90 -6.11
CA CYS A 143 -2.75 -5.86 -4.67
C CYS A 143 -1.90 -7.05 -4.17
N PRO A 144 -2.17 -8.31 -4.56
CA PRO A 144 -1.37 -9.45 -4.09
C PRO A 144 0.11 -9.35 -4.40
N GLU A 145 0.47 -8.73 -5.54
CA GLU A 145 1.87 -8.56 -5.95
C GLU A 145 2.65 -7.62 -5.03
N THR A 146 1.96 -6.74 -4.33
CA THR A 146 2.57 -5.73 -3.45
C THR A 146 2.80 -6.23 -2.03
N VAL A 147 2.16 -7.33 -1.62
CA VAL A 147 2.32 -7.90 -0.28
C VAL A 147 3.48 -8.90 -0.27
N ALA A 148 4.56 -8.55 0.42
CA ALA A 148 5.69 -9.46 0.55
C ALA A 148 5.34 -10.62 1.50
N PRO A 149 5.82 -11.86 1.23
CA PRO A 149 5.57 -13.00 2.12
C PRO A 149 5.97 -12.71 3.56
N GLY A 150 5.03 -12.87 4.49
CA GLY A 150 5.24 -12.58 5.91
C GLY A 150 5.22 -11.09 6.29
N ASN A 151 4.81 -10.17 5.41
CA ASN A 151 4.60 -8.77 5.73
C ASN A 151 3.11 -8.38 5.80
N GLY A 152 2.19 -9.30 5.51
CA GLY A 152 0.77 -8.97 5.54
C GLY A 152 -0.15 -10.16 5.39
N ARG A 153 -1.43 -9.85 5.31
CA ARG A 153 -2.54 -10.77 5.05
C ARG A 153 -3.29 -10.32 3.80
N LEU A 154 -3.54 -11.26 2.91
CA LEU A 154 -4.52 -11.12 1.83
C LEU A 154 -5.83 -11.75 2.30
N ILE A 155 -6.92 -11.05 2.09
CA ILE A 155 -8.26 -11.51 2.49
C ILE A 155 -9.24 -11.38 1.32
N PRO A 156 -10.29 -12.20 1.27
CA PRO A 156 -11.28 -12.09 0.20
C PRO A 156 -11.89 -10.68 0.15
N GLN A 157 -12.07 -10.16 -1.06
CA GLN A 157 -12.65 -8.85 -1.29
C GLN A 157 -14.07 -8.77 -0.69
N GLY A 158 -14.33 -7.74 0.12
CA GLY A 158 -15.63 -7.51 0.75
C GLY A 158 -15.95 -8.39 1.95
N ASP A 159 -15.07 -9.33 2.32
CA ASP A 159 -15.27 -10.14 3.53
C ASP A 159 -14.93 -9.33 4.79
N MET A 160 -15.94 -8.67 5.32
CA MET A 160 -15.82 -7.83 6.52
C MET A 160 -15.42 -8.60 7.78
N GLN A 161 -15.79 -9.88 7.88
CA GLN A 161 -15.40 -10.68 9.04
C GLN A 161 -13.94 -11.10 8.96
N ALA A 162 -13.46 -11.49 7.77
CA ALA A 162 -12.05 -11.77 7.54
C ALA A 162 -11.19 -10.52 7.73
N LEU A 163 -11.68 -9.34 7.28
CA LEU A 163 -11.02 -8.05 7.48
C LEU A 163 -10.83 -7.75 8.97
N GLU A 164 -11.90 -7.81 9.76
CA GLU A 164 -11.86 -7.56 11.20
C GLU A 164 -10.90 -8.53 11.91
N ASN A 165 -11.02 -9.82 11.66
CA ASN A 165 -10.19 -10.85 12.27
C ASN A 165 -8.71 -10.63 11.94
N ALA A 166 -8.38 -10.37 10.67
CA ALA A 166 -7.00 -10.14 10.24
C ALA A 166 -6.41 -8.87 10.86
N VAL A 167 -7.20 -7.80 10.98
CA VAL A 167 -6.75 -6.54 11.59
C VAL A 167 -6.45 -6.74 13.09
N ARG A 168 -7.32 -7.45 13.84
CA ARG A 168 -7.09 -7.78 15.24
C ARG A 168 -5.83 -8.65 15.41
N ASP A 169 -5.73 -9.75 14.66
CA ASP A 169 -4.56 -10.64 14.72
C ASP A 169 -3.25 -9.90 14.50
N VAL A 170 -3.22 -9.01 13.52
CA VAL A 170 -2.03 -8.25 13.17
C VAL A 170 -1.72 -7.18 14.22
N ALA A 171 -2.70 -6.36 14.60
CA ALA A 171 -2.49 -5.23 15.50
C ALA A 171 -2.18 -5.68 16.95
N ASP A 172 -2.74 -6.81 17.40
CA ASP A 172 -2.55 -7.31 18.77
C ASP A 172 -1.26 -8.13 18.94
N SER A 173 -0.71 -8.67 17.84
CA SER A 173 0.48 -9.54 17.88
C SER A 173 1.82 -8.82 18.02
N ASN A 174 1.86 -7.49 18.00
CA ASN A 174 3.08 -6.68 17.89
C ASN A 174 3.97 -7.06 16.68
N TRP A 175 3.40 -7.71 15.67
CA TRP A 175 4.10 -8.09 14.46
C TRP A 175 4.57 -6.84 13.69
N ARG A 176 5.77 -6.92 13.12
CA ARG A 176 6.32 -5.88 12.24
C ARG A 176 6.66 -6.48 10.89
N ALA A 177 6.39 -5.73 9.83
CA ALA A 177 6.83 -6.09 8.50
C ALA A 177 8.35 -5.96 8.39
N ASP A 178 8.98 -6.81 7.56
CA ASP A 178 10.41 -6.72 7.25
C ASP A 178 10.63 -5.76 6.06
N PRO A 179 11.18 -4.54 6.27
CA PRO A 179 11.41 -3.58 5.20
C PRO A 179 12.43 -4.07 4.15
N LYS A 180 13.28 -5.05 4.48
CA LYS A 180 14.26 -5.60 3.54
C LYS A 180 13.61 -6.33 2.38
N LYS A 181 12.42 -6.90 2.58
CA LYS A 181 11.65 -7.57 1.53
C LYS A 181 11.11 -6.60 0.46
N MET A 182 11.14 -5.30 0.74
CA MET A 182 10.67 -4.26 -0.18
C MET A 182 11.76 -3.71 -1.11
N VAL A 183 12.99 -4.27 -1.08
CA VAL A 183 14.11 -3.82 -1.95
C VAL A 183 13.76 -3.89 -3.44
N ARG A 184 12.97 -4.88 -3.86
CA ARG A 184 12.53 -5.01 -5.26
C ARG A 184 11.70 -3.83 -5.76
N PHE A 185 11.12 -3.05 -4.86
CA PHE A 185 10.33 -1.84 -5.13
C PHE A 185 11.12 -0.56 -4.88
N ASP A 186 12.43 -0.64 -4.63
CA ASP A 186 13.27 0.54 -4.57
C ASP A 186 13.32 1.24 -5.93
N LYS A 187 13.12 2.57 -5.95
CA LYS A 187 13.06 3.35 -7.20
C LYS A 187 14.30 3.15 -8.08
N ASP A 188 15.49 3.08 -7.48
CA ASP A 188 16.73 2.94 -8.25
C ASP A 188 16.83 1.54 -8.84
N THR A 189 16.42 0.50 -8.10
CA THR A 189 16.30 -0.88 -8.62
C THR A 189 15.34 -0.96 -9.79
N VAL A 190 14.19 -0.32 -9.68
CA VAL A 190 13.15 -0.28 -10.72
C VAL A 190 13.66 0.46 -11.95
N TYR A 191 14.28 1.64 -11.78
CA TYR A 191 14.84 2.41 -12.89
C TYR A 191 15.95 1.66 -13.64
N GLN A 192 16.81 0.95 -12.92
CA GLN A 192 17.78 0.06 -13.55
C GLN A 192 17.13 -1.06 -14.38
N GLY A 193 15.96 -1.54 -13.95
CA GLY A 193 15.17 -2.49 -14.74
C GLY A 193 14.74 -1.91 -16.09
N TYR A 194 14.28 -0.66 -16.13
CA TYR A 194 13.95 0.04 -17.38
C TYR A 194 15.17 0.24 -18.28
N VAL A 195 16.31 0.69 -17.71
CA VAL A 195 17.54 0.87 -18.47
C VAL A 195 17.97 -0.44 -19.15
N LYS A 196 18.00 -1.54 -18.41
CA LYS A 196 18.33 -2.87 -18.94
C LYS A 196 17.37 -3.32 -20.04
N LEU A 197 16.08 -3.04 -19.87
CA LEU A 197 15.10 -3.37 -20.91
C LEU A 197 15.38 -2.61 -22.22
N TYR A 198 15.65 -1.30 -22.14
CA TYR A 198 16.00 -0.50 -23.31
C TYR A 198 17.30 -0.96 -23.98
N GLU A 199 18.34 -1.26 -23.22
CA GLU A 199 19.61 -1.80 -23.74
C GLU A 199 19.40 -3.12 -24.49
N ASN A 200 18.59 -4.03 -23.93
CA ASN A 200 18.25 -5.30 -24.56
C ASN A 200 17.49 -5.11 -25.88
N VAL A 201 16.50 -4.22 -25.91
CA VAL A 201 15.74 -3.91 -27.14
C VAL A 201 16.66 -3.34 -28.21
N LEU A 202 17.52 -2.37 -27.87
CA LEU A 202 18.46 -1.74 -28.80
C LEU A 202 19.47 -2.75 -29.37
N SER A 203 20.01 -3.62 -28.53
CA SER A 203 20.95 -4.65 -28.94
C SER A 203 20.34 -5.66 -29.93
N THR A 204 19.06 -6.00 -29.74
CA THR A 204 18.31 -6.89 -30.61
C THR A 204 18.03 -6.24 -31.98
N LEU A 205 17.65 -4.96 -31.99
CA LEU A 205 17.44 -4.19 -33.23
C LEU A 205 18.74 -3.96 -34.00
N GLY A 206 19.88 -3.73 -33.30
CA GLY A 206 21.20 -3.59 -33.93
C GLY A 206 21.67 -4.85 -34.65
N LYS A 207 21.42 -6.03 -34.08
CA LYS A 207 21.74 -7.32 -34.71
C LYS A 207 20.89 -7.64 -35.94
N GLY A 208 19.64 -7.20 -35.98
CA GLY A 208 18.75 -7.38 -37.12
C GLY A 208 19.12 -6.54 -38.35
N ARG A 209 19.85 -5.43 -38.20
CA ARG A 209 20.34 -4.59 -39.32
C ARG A 209 21.62 -5.11 -39.98
N VAL A 210 22.38 -5.95 -39.32
CA VAL A 210 23.64 -6.49 -39.85
C VAL A 210 23.40 -7.74 -40.76
N MET A 211 22.22 -8.35 -40.68
CA MET A 211 21.88 -9.52 -41.53
C MET A 211 21.12 -9.16 -42.80
N ALA A 212 20.90 -7.90 -43.13
CA ALA A 212 20.15 -7.43 -44.27
C ALA A 212 21.03 -6.68 -45.30
N THR A 213 22.32 -6.91 -45.32
CA THR A 213 23.28 -6.49 -46.36
C THR A 213 23.99 -7.78 -46.89
#